data_aff39447c6db5058b0237f39422e44f5
#
_entry.id   aff39447c6db5058b0237f39422e44f5
#
_cell.length_a   1.000
_cell.length_b   1.000
_cell.length_c   1.000
_cell.angle_alpha   90.00
_cell.angle_beta   90.00
_cell.angle_gamma   90.00
#
_symmetry.space_group_name_H-M   'P 1'
#
loop_
_entity.id
_entity.type
_entity.pdbx_description
1 polymer ?
#
loop_
_entity_poly.entity_id
_entity_poly.type
_entity_poly.pdbx_seq_one_letter_code
_entity_poly.pdbx_strand_id
1 'polypeptide(L)'
;MTILRSTLDVHSPEYASAAESMTTKLAEIEAEHAKALAGGGEKYVERHHKRGKLLARERIELLLDPDSPFLELSPLAAWGTEFPVGASTIVGIGVVSGVECLIVANDPTVRGGTSNPWTLKKGFRANDIAVQNRLPVISLVESGGADLPTQKEVFIPGGRMFRDLTKLSAAGIPTIALVFGNSTAGGAYIPGMSDHVVMIKERSKVFLAGPPLVKMATGEESDDESLGGAEMHARTSGLADYFAVDEPDAIRIGRSIVQRLNWRKQGPAPRAEVIEPLEDPEELLGIVPADLKIPFDPREVIARIVDGSDFDEFKPLYGSSLVTGWAELHGYPIGILANARGVLFSEESQKATQFIQLANRSNTPLLFLHNTTGYMVGREYEEGGMIKHGSMMINAVSNSTVPHISILLGASYGAGHYGMCGRAFDPRFLFAWPSSKSAVMGGAQLAGVISIVGRAAAEARGQAFDAEADAGMRAMIENQIEAESLPMFLSGRLYDDGVIDPRDTRTVVGMCLSAIATAPIEGTENFGVFRM
;
A
#
# COMPACT_ATOMS: atom_id res chain seq x y z
N MET A 1 11.42 2.11 -30.55
CA MET A 1 11.16 1.19 -29.45
C MET A 1 12.15 0.05 -29.60
N THR A 2 12.78 -0.35 -28.52
CA THR A 2 13.82 -1.38 -28.52
C THR A 2 13.38 -2.53 -27.65
N ILE A 3 13.23 -3.71 -28.26
CA ILE A 3 12.94 -4.92 -27.51
C ILE A 3 14.12 -5.25 -26.61
N LEU A 4 13.92 -5.25 -25.30
CA LEU A 4 14.93 -5.71 -24.36
C LEU A 4 15.18 -7.21 -24.56
N ARG A 5 16.45 -7.58 -24.56
CA ARG A 5 16.89 -8.97 -24.59
C ARG A 5 17.52 -9.30 -23.26
N SER A 6 17.06 -10.35 -22.61
CA SER A 6 17.66 -10.82 -21.36
C SER A 6 19.10 -11.27 -21.59
N THR A 7 19.97 -10.89 -20.67
CA THR A 7 21.34 -11.39 -20.55
C THR A 7 21.51 -12.28 -19.31
N LEU A 8 20.42 -12.54 -18.61
CA LEU A 8 20.39 -13.32 -17.38
C LEU A 8 20.71 -14.79 -17.68
N ASP A 9 21.73 -15.34 -17.02
CA ASP A 9 22.00 -16.77 -17.05
C ASP A 9 21.26 -17.46 -15.90
N VAL A 10 20.09 -17.99 -16.22
CA VAL A 10 19.23 -18.71 -15.25
C VAL A 10 19.85 -20.02 -14.73
N HIS A 11 20.93 -20.50 -15.34
CA HIS A 11 21.66 -21.69 -14.91
C HIS A 11 22.89 -21.36 -14.05
N SER A 12 23.18 -20.09 -13.83
CA SER A 12 24.30 -19.66 -13.01
C SER A 12 24.09 -19.97 -11.52
N PRO A 13 25.16 -20.26 -10.76
CA PRO A 13 25.08 -20.42 -9.31
C PRO A 13 24.55 -19.15 -8.60
N GLU A 14 24.87 -17.97 -9.14
CA GLU A 14 24.45 -16.68 -8.63
C GLU A 14 22.92 -16.53 -8.73
N TYR A 15 22.34 -16.87 -9.87
CA TYR A 15 20.89 -16.89 -10.06
C TYR A 15 20.20 -17.88 -9.11
N ALA A 16 20.72 -19.11 -9.05
CA ALA A 16 20.17 -20.14 -8.16
C ALA A 16 20.17 -19.71 -6.70
N SER A 17 21.26 -19.10 -6.22
CA SER A 17 21.36 -18.59 -4.85
C SER A 17 20.40 -17.42 -4.59
N ALA A 18 20.21 -16.52 -5.55
CA ALA A 18 19.27 -15.41 -5.44
C ALA A 18 17.82 -15.93 -5.39
N ALA A 19 17.47 -16.86 -6.26
CA ALA A 19 16.14 -17.47 -6.32
C ALA A 19 15.80 -18.26 -5.04
N GLU A 20 16.75 -19.02 -4.48
CA GLU A 20 16.58 -19.72 -3.20
C GLU A 20 16.34 -18.73 -2.05
N SER A 21 17.14 -17.65 -1.98
CA SER A 21 16.97 -16.59 -0.99
C SER A 21 15.61 -15.91 -1.10
N MET A 22 15.15 -15.61 -2.32
CA MET A 22 13.86 -14.98 -2.57
C MET A 22 12.72 -15.90 -2.16
N THR A 23 12.77 -17.17 -2.56
CA THR A 23 11.76 -18.19 -2.22
C THR A 23 11.65 -18.38 -0.71
N THR A 24 12.78 -18.40 0.00
CA THR A 24 12.79 -18.50 1.46
C THR A 24 12.07 -17.31 2.11
N LYS A 25 12.37 -16.09 1.68
CA LYS A 25 11.72 -14.88 2.20
C LYS A 25 10.23 -14.81 1.84
N LEU A 26 9.84 -15.28 0.64
CA LEU A 26 8.45 -15.41 0.26
C LEU A 26 7.70 -16.35 1.21
N ALA A 27 8.25 -17.51 1.51
CA ALA A 27 7.63 -18.45 2.43
C ALA A 27 7.43 -17.87 3.84
N GLU A 28 8.37 -17.05 4.33
CA GLU A 28 8.21 -16.34 5.60
C GLU A 28 7.04 -15.33 5.56
N ILE A 29 6.91 -14.58 4.46
CA ILE A 29 5.83 -13.61 4.28
C ILE A 29 4.48 -14.31 4.13
N GLU A 30 4.41 -15.40 3.36
CA GLU A 30 3.20 -16.21 3.21
C GLU A 30 2.72 -16.80 4.53
N ALA A 31 3.65 -17.22 5.40
CA ALA A 31 3.32 -17.70 6.74
C ALA A 31 2.67 -16.61 7.62
N GLU A 32 3.08 -15.36 7.47
CA GLU A 32 2.47 -14.23 8.17
C GLU A 32 1.13 -13.81 7.51
N HIS A 33 1.04 -13.84 6.19
CA HIS A 33 -0.24 -13.67 5.48
C HIS A 33 -1.27 -14.72 5.91
N ALA A 34 -0.87 -15.98 6.07
CA ALA A 34 -1.74 -17.04 6.53
C ALA A 34 -2.39 -16.73 7.90
N LYS A 35 -1.68 -16.01 8.79
CA LYS A 35 -2.26 -15.55 10.07
C LYS A 35 -3.36 -14.51 9.86
N ALA A 36 -3.17 -13.57 8.92
CA ALA A 36 -4.21 -12.61 8.56
C ALA A 36 -5.43 -13.28 7.91
N LEU A 37 -5.19 -14.31 7.08
CA LEU A 37 -6.25 -15.10 6.44
C LEU A 37 -7.05 -15.93 7.46
N ALA A 38 -6.41 -16.43 8.50
CA ALA A 38 -7.07 -17.22 9.56
C ALA A 38 -8.00 -16.38 10.46
N GLY A 39 -8.01 -15.06 10.31
CA GLY A 39 -8.85 -14.16 11.10
C GLY A 39 -8.61 -14.32 12.62
N GLY A 40 -9.67 -14.48 13.39
CA GLY A 40 -9.61 -14.72 14.84
C GLY A 40 -9.23 -16.13 15.25
N GLY A 41 -8.95 -17.02 14.27
CA GLY A 41 -8.64 -18.43 14.45
C GLY A 41 -9.89 -19.33 14.47
N GLU A 42 -9.65 -20.64 14.37
CA GLU A 42 -10.66 -21.67 14.14
C GLU A 42 -11.89 -21.55 15.05
N LYS A 43 -11.68 -21.39 16.35
CA LYS A 43 -12.77 -21.25 17.34
C LYS A 43 -13.73 -20.11 17.02
N TYR A 44 -13.21 -18.95 16.60
CA TYR A 44 -14.05 -17.77 16.31
C TYR A 44 -14.68 -17.88 14.93
N VAL A 45 -13.98 -18.44 13.95
CA VAL A 45 -14.48 -18.75 12.62
C VAL A 45 -15.65 -19.73 12.71
N GLU A 46 -15.50 -20.89 13.40
CA GLU A 46 -16.59 -21.84 13.61
C GLU A 46 -17.80 -21.21 14.32
N ARG A 47 -17.54 -20.42 15.38
CA ARG A 47 -18.61 -19.73 16.09
C ARG A 47 -19.38 -18.78 15.18
N HIS A 48 -18.70 -18.12 14.25
CA HIS A 48 -19.30 -17.21 13.28
C HIS A 48 -20.20 -17.97 12.30
N HIS A 49 -19.69 -19.04 11.69
CA HIS A 49 -20.47 -19.93 10.81
C HIS A 49 -21.66 -20.59 11.53
N LYS A 50 -21.49 -21.06 12.77
CA LYS A 50 -22.60 -21.62 13.58
C LYS A 50 -23.75 -20.63 13.81
N ARG A 51 -23.49 -19.31 13.70
CA ARG A 51 -24.52 -18.27 13.72
C ARG A 51 -25.15 -18.00 12.36
N GLY A 52 -24.78 -18.77 11.33
CA GLY A 52 -25.25 -18.62 9.95
C GLY A 52 -24.73 -17.33 9.29
N LYS A 53 -23.52 -16.89 9.62
CA LYS A 53 -22.87 -15.70 9.07
C LYS A 53 -21.72 -16.08 8.17
N LEU A 54 -21.55 -15.34 7.08
CA LEU A 54 -20.38 -15.41 6.22
C LEU A 54 -19.20 -14.66 6.86
N LEU A 55 -17.98 -15.16 6.65
CA LEU A 55 -16.76 -14.45 7.02
C LEU A 55 -16.58 -13.19 6.16
N ALA A 56 -15.79 -12.24 6.62
CA ALA A 56 -15.52 -11.01 5.87
C ALA A 56 -14.95 -11.31 4.48
N ARG A 57 -14.06 -12.29 4.34
CA ARG A 57 -13.47 -12.71 3.06
C ARG A 57 -14.48 -13.40 2.14
N GLU A 58 -15.36 -14.24 2.67
CA GLU A 58 -16.45 -14.86 1.92
C GLU A 58 -17.44 -13.81 1.37
N ARG A 59 -17.72 -12.75 2.16
CA ARG A 59 -18.52 -11.62 1.71
C ARG A 59 -17.86 -10.84 0.58
N ILE A 60 -16.53 -10.62 0.67
CA ILE A 60 -15.76 -9.98 -0.41
C ILE A 60 -15.81 -10.83 -1.67
N GLU A 61 -15.54 -12.12 -1.58
CA GLU A 61 -15.57 -13.04 -2.72
C GLU A 61 -16.92 -13.02 -3.46
N LEU A 62 -18.03 -13.07 -2.72
CA LEU A 62 -19.37 -12.99 -3.29
C LEU A 62 -19.72 -11.61 -3.87
N LEU A 63 -19.08 -10.55 -3.37
CA LEU A 63 -19.29 -9.19 -3.84
C LEU A 63 -18.57 -8.93 -5.18
N LEU A 64 -17.40 -9.51 -5.36
CA LEU A 64 -16.58 -9.34 -6.56
C LEU A 64 -17.23 -9.98 -7.80
N ASP A 65 -16.83 -9.50 -8.96
CA ASP A 65 -17.17 -10.15 -10.21
C ASP A 65 -16.44 -11.50 -10.33
N PRO A 66 -17.08 -12.54 -10.87
CA PRO A 66 -16.42 -13.83 -11.07
C PRO A 66 -15.11 -13.67 -11.87
N ASP A 67 -14.11 -14.43 -11.48
CA ASP A 67 -12.78 -14.44 -12.12
C ASP A 67 -12.05 -13.09 -12.14
N SER A 68 -12.51 -12.11 -11.34
CA SER A 68 -11.81 -10.82 -11.19
C SER A 68 -10.82 -10.85 -10.03
N PRO A 69 -9.65 -10.19 -10.17
CA PRO A 69 -8.66 -10.16 -9.10
C PRO A 69 -9.09 -9.24 -7.96
N PHE A 70 -8.55 -9.50 -6.77
CA PHE A 70 -8.65 -8.64 -5.60
C PHE A 70 -7.26 -8.21 -5.13
N LEU A 71 -6.93 -6.94 -5.26
CA LEU A 71 -5.68 -6.38 -4.76
C LEU A 71 -5.85 -6.01 -3.28
N GLU A 72 -5.52 -6.94 -2.39
CA GLU A 72 -5.54 -6.66 -0.95
C GLU A 72 -4.40 -5.70 -0.58
N LEU A 73 -4.73 -4.67 0.20
CA LEU A 73 -3.81 -3.62 0.64
C LEU A 73 -3.43 -3.81 2.10
N SER A 74 -2.14 -3.71 2.38
CA SER A 74 -1.55 -3.79 3.73
C SER A 74 -2.03 -5.03 4.53
N PRO A 75 -1.96 -6.26 3.98
CA PRO A 75 -2.40 -7.46 4.69
C PRO A 75 -1.56 -7.74 5.95
N LEU A 76 -0.30 -7.27 6.01
CA LEU A 76 0.61 -7.40 7.15
C LEU A 76 0.46 -6.27 8.19
N ALA A 77 -0.53 -5.38 8.07
CA ALA A 77 -0.73 -4.29 9.04
C ALA A 77 -0.74 -4.82 10.47
N ALA A 78 -0.08 -4.11 11.39
CA ALA A 78 0.14 -4.47 12.79
C ALA A 78 1.14 -5.62 13.04
N TRP A 79 1.81 -6.16 12.01
CA TRP A 79 2.86 -7.16 12.23
C TRP A 79 3.94 -6.65 13.20
N GLY A 80 4.42 -7.52 14.09
CA GLY A 80 5.42 -7.18 15.11
C GLY A 80 4.92 -6.25 16.22
N THR A 81 3.59 -6.17 16.42
CA THR A 81 2.96 -5.44 17.53
C THR A 81 2.12 -6.38 18.39
N GLU A 82 1.49 -5.86 19.44
CA GLU A 82 0.54 -6.60 20.30
C GLU A 82 -0.81 -6.88 19.63
N PHE A 83 -1.07 -6.33 18.44
CA PHE A 83 -2.30 -6.53 17.70
C PHE A 83 -2.17 -7.67 16.69
N PRO A 84 -3.27 -8.36 16.38
CA PRO A 84 -3.29 -9.37 15.33
C PRO A 84 -2.90 -8.79 13.97
N VAL A 85 -2.15 -9.57 13.20
CA VAL A 85 -1.80 -9.22 11.81
C VAL A 85 -3.07 -9.03 10.98
N GLY A 86 -3.08 -8.00 10.13
CA GLY A 86 -4.26 -7.58 9.36
C GLY A 86 -5.13 -6.54 10.06
N ALA A 87 -4.89 -6.25 11.36
CA ALA A 87 -5.53 -5.17 12.14
C ALA A 87 -7.07 -5.24 12.20
N SER A 88 -7.67 -6.43 12.21
CA SER A 88 -9.13 -6.67 12.24
C SER A 88 -9.96 -6.04 11.10
N THR A 89 -9.30 -5.69 9.98
CA THR A 89 -9.97 -5.14 8.80
C THR A 89 -9.26 -5.55 7.51
N ILE A 90 -10.05 -5.88 6.50
CA ILE A 90 -9.57 -6.22 5.17
C ILE A 90 -9.85 -5.00 4.28
N VAL A 91 -8.84 -4.57 3.55
CA VAL A 91 -8.94 -3.46 2.59
C VAL A 91 -8.35 -3.90 1.27
N GLY A 92 -9.01 -3.57 0.18
CA GLY A 92 -8.48 -3.89 -1.15
C GLY A 92 -9.28 -3.26 -2.27
N ILE A 93 -8.75 -3.39 -3.47
CA ILE A 93 -9.40 -2.94 -4.71
C ILE A 93 -9.88 -4.19 -5.45
N GLY A 94 -11.15 -4.19 -5.84
CA GLY A 94 -11.73 -5.26 -6.63
C GLY A 94 -12.81 -4.77 -7.55
N VAL A 95 -13.20 -5.61 -8.51
CA VAL A 95 -14.21 -5.27 -9.51
C VAL A 95 -15.58 -5.73 -9.05
N VAL A 96 -16.54 -4.81 -8.99
CA VAL A 96 -17.93 -5.08 -8.62
C VAL A 96 -18.84 -4.55 -9.73
N SER A 97 -19.56 -5.43 -10.38
CA SER A 97 -20.44 -5.07 -11.52
C SER A 97 -19.72 -4.22 -12.59
N GLY A 98 -18.47 -4.59 -12.91
CA GLY A 98 -17.64 -3.93 -13.91
C GLY A 98 -16.98 -2.63 -13.46
N VAL A 99 -17.03 -2.29 -12.18
CA VAL A 99 -16.45 -1.07 -11.61
C VAL A 99 -15.39 -1.41 -10.57
N GLU A 100 -14.18 -0.85 -10.69
CA GLU A 100 -13.19 -0.94 -9.62
C GLU A 100 -13.69 -0.14 -8.41
N CYS A 101 -13.81 -0.83 -7.30
CA CYS A 101 -14.24 -0.29 -6.01
C CYS A 101 -13.17 -0.51 -4.94
N LEU A 102 -13.04 0.43 -4.03
CA LEU A 102 -12.33 0.20 -2.78
C LEU A 102 -13.27 -0.50 -1.81
N ILE A 103 -12.88 -1.66 -1.32
CA ILE A 103 -13.66 -2.47 -0.39
C ILE A 103 -12.98 -2.43 0.97
N VAL A 104 -13.76 -2.12 2.02
CA VAL A 104 -13.33 -2.11 3.41
C VAL A 104 -14.24 -3.03 4.21
N ALA A 105 -13.72 -4.12 4.74
CA ALA A 105 -14.50 -5.11 5.48
C ALA A 105 -13.97 -5.27 6.91
N ASN A 106 -14.82 -5.10 7.91
CA ASN A 106 -14.49 -5.48 9.27
C ASN A 106 -14.43 -7.00 9.40
N ASP A 107 -13.44 -7.53 10.11
CA ASP A 107 -13.40 -8.94 10.50
C ASP A 107 -13.89 -9.11 11.95
N PRO A 108 -15.17 -9.48 12.16
CA PRO A 108 -15.73 -9.63 13.49
C PRO A 108 -15.16 -10.83 14.25
N THR A 109 -14.44 -11.74 13.58
CA THR A 109 -13.75 -12.85 14.26
C THR A 109 -12.52 -12.37 15.03
N VAL A 110 -11.95 -11.22 14.63
CA VAL A 110 -10.82 -10.58 15.28
C VAL A 110 -11.31 -9.45 16.18
N ARG A 111 -11.29 -9.68 17.51
CA ARG A 111 -11.71 -8.69 18.53
C ARG A 111 -13.09 -8.04 18.25
N GLY A 112 -14.02 -8.78 17.63
CA GLY A 112 -15.33 -8.26 17.28
C GLY A 112 -15.34 -7.17 16.22
N GLY A 113 -14.32 -7.11 15.37
CA GLY A 113 -14.18 -6.09 14.31
C GLY A 113 -13.98 -4.67 14.87
N THR A 114 -13.49 -4.52 16.11
CA THR A 114 -13.29 -3.21 16.73
C THR A 114 -12.14 -2.45 16.10
N SER A 115 -12.26 -1.12 16.09
CA SER A 115 -11.23 -0.22 15.57
C SER A 115 -10.12 0.01 16.60
N ASN A 116 -8.90 -0.36 16.27
CA ASN A 116 -7.67 -0.12 17.00
C ASN A 116 -6.77 0.88 16.24
N PRO A 117 -5.62 1.33 16.77
CA PRO A 117 -4.77 2.30 16.07
C PRO A 117 -4.33 1.86 14.65
N TRP A 118 -4.14 0.57 14.43
CA TRP A 118 -3.72 0.02 13.13
C TRP A 118 -4.89 -0.06 12.14
N THR A 119 -6.08 -0.41 12.61
CA THR A 119 -7.32 -0.32 11.83
C THR A 119 -7.54 1.09 11.30
N LEU A 120 -7.31 2.12 12.15
CA LEU A 120 -7.44 3.52 11.74
C LEU A 120 -6.41 3.90 10.68
N LYS A 121 -5.13 3.56 10.87
CA LYS A 121 -4.08 3.83 9.89
C LYS A 121 -4.40 3.19 8.53
N LYS A 122 -4.85 1.93 8.54
CA LYS A 122 -5.27 1.19 7.33
C LYS A 122 -6.46 1.87 6.66
N GLY A 123 -7.46 2.29 7.44
CA GLY A 123 -8.62 3.03 6.96
C GLY A 123 -8.26 4.40 6.37
N PHE A 124 -7.31 5.12 6.96
CA PHE A 124 -6.84 6.40 6.41
C PHE A 124 -6.17 6.20 5.06
N ARG A 125 -5.29 5.19 4.93
CA ARG A 125 -4.66 4.89 3.66
C ARG A 125 -5.67 4.46 2.60
N ALA A 126 -6.65 3.64 2.98
CA ALA A 126 -7.76 3.25 2.11
C ALA A 126 -8.51 4.47 1.55
N ASN A 127 -8.85 5.43 2.43
CA ASN A 127 -9.51 6.66 2.02
C ASN A 127 -8.63 7.50 1.08
N ASP A 128 -7.34 7.66 1.37
CA ASP A 128 -6.42 8.39 0.51
C ASP A 128 -6.36 7.77 -0.90
N ILE A 129 -6.31 6.44 -1.01
CA ILE A 129 -6.37 5.70 -2.28
C ILE A 129 -7.71 5.92 -2.99
N ALA A 130 -8.84 5.86 -2.27
CA ALA A 130 -10.16 6.09 -2.84
C ALA A 130 -10.29 7.49 -3.44
N VAL A 131 -9.86 8.52 -2.70
CA VAL A 131 -9.88 9.92 -3.16
C VAL A 131 -8.99 10.11 -4.39
N GLN A 132 -7.74 9.67 -4.30
CA GLN A 132 -6.74 9.88 -5.35
C GLN A 132 -7.10 9.20 -6.66
N ASN A 133 -7.79 8.06 -6.61
CA ASN A 133 -8.14 7.27 -7.77
C ASN A 133 -9.65 7.31 -8.11
N ARG A 134 -10.45 8.13 -7.40
CA ARG A 134 -11.91 8.21 -7.56
C ARG A 134 -12.59 6.84 -7.55
N LEU A 135 -12.26 6.00 -6.58
CA LEU A 135 -12.86 4.67 -6.44
C LEU A 135 -14.11 4.75 -5.55
N PRO A 136 -15.29 4.28 -6.01
CA PRO A 136 -16.43 4.07 -5.13
C PRO A 136 -16.03 3.20 -3.93
N VAL A 137 -16.50 3.55 -2.73
CA VAL A 137 -16.15 2.84 -1.50
C VAL A 137 -17.30 1.96 -1.04
N ILE A 138 -17.03 0.67 -0.83
CA ILE A 138 -17.98 -0.29 -0.28
C ILE A 138 -17.50 -0.74 1.09
N SER A 139 -18.25 -0.40 2.13
CA SER A 139 -17.99 -0.81 3.50
C SER A 139 -18.86 -2.01 3.88
N LEU A 140 -18.22 -3.16 4.18
CA LEU A 140 -18.86 -4.35 4.74
C LEU A 140 -18.79 -4.26 6.27
N VAL A 141 -19.86 -3.76 6.88
CA VAL A 141 -19.84 -3.28 8.25
C VAL A 141 -20.29 -4.36 9.23
N GLU A 142 -19.41 -4.75 10.13
CA GLU A 142 -19.72 -5.54 11.32
C GLU A 142 -18.67 -5.25 12.41
N SER A 143 -18.96 -4.28 13.32
CA SER A 143 -17.99 -3.82 14.30
C SER A 143 -18.62 -3.47 15.64
N GLY A 144 -17.95 -3.87 16.71
CA GLY A 144 -18.28 -3.46 18.07
C GLY A 144 -17.92 -2.01 18.44
N GLY A 145 -17.40 -1.21 17.47
CA GLY A 145 -16.98 0.16 17.71
C GLY A 145 -15.49 0.30 18.01
N ALA A 146 -15.09 1.21 18.90
CA ALA A 146 -13.71 1.43 19.27
C ALA A 146 -13.17 0.34 20.21
N ASP A 147 -11.90 -0.04 20.05
CA ASP A 147 -11.17 -0.88 21.01
C ASP A 147 -10.88 -0.04 22.27
N LEU A 148 -11.70 -0.23 23.31
CA LEU A 148 -11.68 0.61 24.51
C LEU A 148 -10.33 0.65 25.25
N PRO A 149 -9.56 -0.45 25.34
CA PRO A 149 -8.23 -0.41 25.94
C PRO A 149 -7.27 0.59 25.28
N THR A 150 -7.44 0.84 23.98
CA THR A 150 -6.59 1.76 23.18
C THR A 150 -7.28 3.10 22.87
N GLN A 151 -8.37 3.42 23.56
CA GLN A 151 -9.18 4.62 23.29
C GLN A 151 -8.38 5.93 23.22
N LYS A 152 -7.32 6.07 24.01
CA LYS A 152 -6.44 7.25 24.01
C LYS A 152 -5.71 7.48 22.66
N GLU A 153 -5.50 6.39 21.90
CA GLU A 153 -4.84 6.40 20.59
C GLU A 153 -5.86 6.40 19.44
N VAL A 154 -7.09 5.98 19.70
CA VAL A 154 -8.17 5.82 18.71
C VAL A 154 -9.06 7.06 18.62
N PHE A 155 -9.40 7.70 19.76
CA PHE A 155 -10.46 8.71 19.82
C PHE A 155 -10.19 9.92 18.92
N ILE A 156 -9.08 10.60 19.10
CA ILE A 156 -8.79 11.83 18.32
C ILE A 156 -8.52 11.52 16.84
N PRO A 157 -7.61 10.57 16.50
CA PRO A 157 -7.38 10.23 15.10
C PRO A 157 -8.63 9.66 14.41
N GLY A 158 -9.46 8.91 15.11
CA GLY A 158 -10.69 8.31 14.59
C GLY A 158 -11.69 9.32 14.01
N GLY A 159 -11.69 10.56 14.50
CA GLY A 159 -12.51 11.64 13.94
C GLY A 159 -12.20 11.94 12.46
N ARG A 160 -10.99 11.61 12.00
CA ARG A 160 -10.62 11.71 10.57
C ARG A 160 -11.51 10.82 9.68
N MET A 161 -11.86 9.62 10.13
CA MET A 161 -12.71 8.70 9.35
C MET A 161 -14.09 9.32 9.03
N PHE A 162 -14.71 9.98 10.01
CA PHE A 162 -16.00 10.65 9.80
C PHE A 162 -15.88 11.81 8.81
N ARG A 163 -14.88 12.67 9.02
CA ARG A 163 -14.59 13.77 8.12
C ARG A 163 -14.34 13.29 6.69
N ASP A 164 -13.53 12.26 6.53
CA ASP A 164 -13.09 11.77 5.23
C ASP A 164 -14.25 11.09 4.47
N LEU A 165 -15.11 10.33 5.16
CA LEU A 165 -16.29 9.72 4.57
C LEU A 165 -17.25 10.77 3.98
N THR A 166 -17.52 11.86 4.71
CA THR A 166 -18.35 12.94 4.21
C THR A 166 -17.70 13.72 3.06
N LYS A 167 -16.35 13.82 3.04
CA LYS A 167 -15.61 14.44 1.95
C LYS A 167 -15.62 13.60 0.67
N LEU A 168 -15.60 12.26 0.77
CA LEU A 168 -15.78 11.37 -0.38
C LEU A 168 -17.11 11.68 -1.10
N SER A 169 -18.21 11.64 -0.35
CA SER A 169 -19.55 11.96 -0.88
C SER A 169 -19.60 13.36 -1.50
N ALA A 170 -19.06 14.39 -0.81
CA ALA A 170 -19.00 15.76 -1.32
C ALA A 170 -18.14 15.90 -2.61
N ALA A 171 -17.14 15.04 -2.78
CA ALA A 171 -16.33 14.95 -4.01
C ALA A 171 -17.01 14.15 -5.13
N GLY A 172 -18.23 13.66 -4.91
CA GLY A 172 -18.97 12.83 -5.86
C GLY A 172 -18.40 11.41 -6.01
N ILE A 173 -17.69 10.92 -5.00
CA ILE A 173 -17.20 9.54 -4.92
C ILE A 173 -18.21 8.74 -4.08
N PRO A 174 -18.95 7.79 -4.69
CA PRO A 174 -20.02 7.07 -4.01
C PRO A 174 -19.55 6.26 -2.83
N THR A 175 -20.32 6.27 -1.75
CA THR A 175 -20.08 5.48 -0.54
C THR A 175 -21.27 4.57 -0.26
N ILE A 176 -21.01 3.27 -0.07
CA ILE A 176 -22.03 2.22 0.09
C ILE A 176 -21.70 1.45 1.36
N ALA A 177 -22.65 1.39 2.30
CA ALA A 177 -22.54 0.58 3.51
C ALA A 177 -23.47 -0.64 3.44
N LEU A 178 -22.90 -1.84 3.49
CA LEU A 178 -23.61 -3.09 3.68
C LEU A 178 -23.42 -3.55 5.12
N VAL A 179 -24.47 -3.51 5.91
CA VAL A 179 -24.40 -3.77 7.36
C VAL A 179 -24.74 -5.23 7.62
N PHE A 180 -23.75 -6.03 8.03
CA PHE A 180 -23.88 -7.48 8.27
C PHE A 180 -24.09 -7.86 9.73
N GLY A 181 -23.94 -6.92 10.63
CA GLY A 181 -24.08 -7.15 12.06
C GLY A 181 -24.15 -5.86 12.84
N ASN A 182 -23.50 -5.83 14.00
CA ASN A 182 -23.47 -4.63 14.82
C ASN A 182 -22.63 -3.52 14.18
N SER A 183 -23.12 -2.31 14.28
CA SER A 183 -22.41 -1.07 13.97
C SER A 183 -22.68 -0.10 15.10
N THR A 184 -21.77 -0.10 16.11
CA THR A 184 -22.03 0.50 17.41
C THR A 184 -21.19 1.75 17.63
N ALA A 185 -21.73 2.72 18.35
CA ALA A 185 -21.09 3.96 18.76
C ALA A 185 -20.55 4.75 17.55
N GLY A 186 -19.24 5.05 17.51
CA GLY A 186 -18.61 5.69 16.36
C GLY A 186 -18.79 4.93 15.05
N GLY A 187 -18.84 3.59 15.10
CA GLY A 187 -19.09 2.75 13.94
C GLY A 187 -20.46 3.00 13.29
N ALA A 188 -21.47 3.40 14.06
CA ALA A 188 -22.82 3.70 13.56
C ALA A 188 -22.84 4.86 12.54
N TYR A 189 -21.84 5.71 12.57
CA TYR A 189 -21.72 6.81 11.61
C TYR A 189 -21.18 6.38 10.24
N ILE A 190 -20.62 5.17 10.09
CA ILE A 190 -20.26 4.64 8.78
C ILE A 190 -21.53 4.50 7.91
N PRO A 191 -22.54 3.71 8.28
CA PRO A 191 -23.82 3.75 7.57
C PRO A 191 -24.50 5.11 7.64
N GLY A 192 -24.43 5.82 8.78
CA GLY A 192 -25.09 7.13 8.94
C GLY A 192 -24.60 8.26 8.02
N MET A 193 -23.41 8.10 7.42
CA MET A 193 -22.80 9.09 6.53
C MET A 193 -22.56 8.55 5.12
N SER A 194 -22.92 7.30 4.82
CA SER A 194 -22.81 6.71 3.49
C SER A 194 -23.97 7.17 2.60
N ASP A 195 -23.73 7.25 1.28
CA ASP A 195 -24.75 7.63 0.30
C ASP A 195 -25.82 6.54 0.12
N HIS A 196 -25.44 5.27 0.35
CA HIS A 196 -26.34 4.13 0.27
C HIS A 196 -26.15 3.20 1.45
N VAL A 197 -27.24 2.78 2.08
CA VAL A 197 -27.23 1.90 3.25
C VAL A 197 -28.14 0.70 3.03
N VAL A 198 -27.54 -0.50 3.13
CA VAL A 198 -28.26 -1.77 3.07
C VAL A 198 -28.22 -2.41 4.45
N MET A 199 -29.37 -2.73 5.02
CA MET A 199 -29.47 -3.42 6.31
C MET A 199 -30.19 -4.75 6.16
N ILE A 200 -29.73 -5.77 6.88
CA ILE A 200 -30.22 -7.14 6.81
C ILE A 200 -31.20 -7.40 7.96
N LYS A 201 -32.36 -7.92 7.63
CA LYS A 201 -33.42 -8.31 8.56
C LYS A 201 -32.86 -9.15 9.73
N GLU A 202 -33.21 -8.77 10.96
CA GLU A 202 -32.86 -9.47 12.22
C GLU A 202 -31.32 -9.64 12.45
N ARG A 203 -30.47 -9.09 11.57
CA ARG A 203 -29.00 -9.19 11.66
C ARG A 203 -28.32 -7.86 11.93
N SER A 204 -28.67 -6.85 11.14
CA SER A 204 -28.05 -5.53 11.24
C SER A 204 -28.57 -4.78 12.45
N LYS A 205 -27.64 -4.21 13.23
CA LYS A 205 -27.94 -3.35 14.37
C LYS A 205 -27.09 -2.08 14.27
N VAL A 206 -27.73 -0.95 14.17
CA VAL A 206 -27.05 0.36 14.13
C VAL A 206 -27.59 1.22 15.26
N PHE A 207 -26.75 1.55 16.23
CA PHE A 207 -27.12 2.42 17.34
C PHE A 207 -25.90 3.11 17.95
N LEU A 208 -26.08 4.31 18.50
CA LEU A 208 -25.02 5.06 19.17
C LEU A 208 -24.62 4.42 20.50
N ALA A 209 -25.59 3.82 21.18
CA ALA A 209 -25.40 3.11 22.43
C ALA A 209 -26.25 1.85 22.44
N GLY A 210 -25.67 0.70 22.77
CA GLY A 210 -26.43 -0.54 22.91
C GLY A 210 -27.34 -0.54 24.16
N PRO A 211 -28.33 -1.48 24.28
CA PRO A 211 -29.30 -1.52 25.33
C PRO A 211 -28.76 -1.39 26.77
N PRO A 212 -27.60 -2.02 27.13
CA PRO A 212 -27.05 -1.85 28.48
C PRO A 212 -26.62 -0.41 28.78
N LEU A 213 -26.06 0.29 27.80
CA LEU A 213 -25.62 1.68 27.97
C LEU A 213 -26.82 2.65 27.98
N VAL A 214 -27.85 2.39 27.17
CA VAL A 214 -29.13 3.14 27.21
C VAL A 214 -29.77 3.02 28.58
N LYS A 215 -29.90 1.79 29.10
CA LYS A 215 -30.46 1.55 30.45
C LYS A 215 -29.69 2.30 31.54
N MET A 216 -28.35 2.28 31.47
CA MET A 216 -27.49 3.00 32.42
C MET A 216 -27.66 4.53 32.33
N ALA A 217 -27.78 5.07 31.13
CA ALA A 217 -27.79 6.52 30.88
C ALA A 217 -29.18 7.14 31.12
N THR A 218 -30.25 6.45 30.74
CA THR A 218 -31.63 6.98 30.73
C THR A 218 -32.61 6.23 31.60
N GLY A 219 -32.26 5.02 32.06
CA GLY A 219 -33.17 4.10 32.76
C GLY A 219 -34.14 3.33 31.83
N GLU A 220 -34.08 3.58 30.52
CA GLU A 220 -34.94 2.93 29.54
C GLU A 220 -34.53 1.47 29.30
N GLU A 221 -35.52 0.57 29.29
CA GLU A 221 -35.32 -0.82 28.87
C GLU A 221 -35.68 -0.98 27.40
N SER A 222 -34.70 -1.44 26.61
CA SER A 222 -34.82 -1.68 25.18
C SER A 222 -34.13 -2.99 24.79
N ASP A 223 -34.54 -3.57 23.67
CA ASP A 223 -33.83 -4.66 23.02
C ASP A 223 -33.11 -4.18 21.75
N ASP A 224 -32.18 -4.99 21.24
CA ASP A 224 -31.35 -4.64 20.06
C ASP A 224 -32.19 -4.34 18.82
N GLU A 225 -33.29 -5.07 18.58
CA GLU A 225 -34.14 -4.88 17.40
C GLU A 225 -34.95 -3.60 17.46
N SER A 226 -35.60 -3.33 18.59
CA SER A 226 -36.41 -2.12 18.78
C SER A 226 -35.53 -0.85 18.80
N LEU A 227 -34.31 -0.96 19.35
CA LEU A 227 -33.39 0.19 19.47
C LEU A 227 -32.65 0.53 18.17
N GLY A 228 -32.20 -0.46 17.40
CA GLY A 228 -31.36 -0.22 16.24
C GLY A 228 -31.45 -1.30 15.17
N GLY A 229 -32.49 -2.11 15.16
CA GLY A 229 -32.68 -3.17 14.16
C GLY A 229 -33.01 -2.65 12.78
N ALA A 230 -32.77 -3.50 11.78
CA ALA A 230 -32.96 -3.15 10.37
C ALA A 230 -34.39 -2.72 10.07
N GLU A 231 -35.40 -3.38 10.63
CA GLU A 231 -36.81 -3.03 10.40
C GLU A 231 -37.17 -1.67 10.97
N MET A 232 -36.70 -1.34 12.17
CA MET A 232 -36.89 -0.02 12.78
C MET A 232 -36.26 1.06 11.91
N HIS A 233 -35.03 0.85 11.41
CA HIS A 233 -34.35 1.80 10.56
C HIS A 233 -34.98 1.93 9.17
N ALA A 234 -35.53 0.86 8.60
CA ALA A 234 -36.20 0.90 7.31
C ALA A 234 -37.58 1.57 7.37
N ARG A 235 -38.33 1.44 8.51
CA ARG A 235 -39.70 1.92 8.62
C ARG A 235 -39.85 3.24 9.39
N THR A 236 -38.97 3.48 10.37
CA THR A 236 -39.18 4.57 11.33
C THR A 236 -38.13 5.67 11.19
N SER A 237 -36.85 5.34 11.31
CA SER A 237 -35.78 6.36 11.28
C SER A 237 -35.37 6.77 9.86
N GLY A 238 -35.59 5.90 8.86
CA GLY A 238 -35.21 6.15 7.48
C GLY A 238 -33.70 6.00 7.21
N LEU A 239 -32.92 5.43 8.14
CA LEU A 239 -31.48 5.21 7.93
C LEU A 239 -31.20 4.14 6.87
N ALA A 240 -32.00 3.06 6.82
CA ALA A 240 -31.82 2.00 5.83
C ALA A 240 -32.54 2.37 4.53
N ASP A 241 -31.77 2.51 3.43
CA ASP A 241 -32.34 2.71 2.09
C ASP A 241 -32.87 1.40 1.51
N TYR A 242 -32.22 0.29 1.85
CA TYR A 242 -32.58 -1.05 1.38
C TYR A 242 -32.63 -2.03 2.55
N PHE A 243 -33.68 -2.86 2.51
CA PHE A 243 -33.93 -3.90 3.52
C PHE A 243 -33.71 -5.27 2.87
N ALA A 244 -32.60 -5.91 3.19
CA ALA A 244 -32.23 -7.21 2.68
C ALA A 244 -32.78 -8.35 3.57
N VAL A 245 -33.10 -9.49 3.00
CA VAL A 245 -33.64 -10.65 3.74
C VAL A 245 -32.52 -11.48 4.39
N ASP A 246 -31.33 -11.52 3.76
CA ASP A 246 -30.15 -12.24 4.24
C ASP A 246 -28.85 -11.63 3.70
N GLU A 247 -27.69 -12.23 4.02
CA GLU A 247 -26.37 -11.74 3.58
C GLU A 247 -26.20 -11.82 2.04
N PRO A 248 -26.55 -12.91 1.34
CA PRO A 248 -26.53 -12.96 -0.12
C PRO A 248 -27.38 -11.88 -0.79
N ASP A 249 -28.57 -11.60 -0.26
CA ASP A 249 -29.44 -10.54 -0.77
C ASP A 249 -28.84 -9.14 -0.58
N ALA A 250 -28.21 -8.88 0.58
CA ALA A 250 -27.50 -7.63 0.80
C ALA A 250 -26.36 -7.42 -0.21
N ILE A 251 -25.60 -8.47 -0.49
CA ILE A 251 -24.53 -8.45 -1.50
C ILE A 251 -25.10 -8.20 -2.89
N ARG A 252 -26.18 -8.89 -3.28
CA ARG A 252 -26.88 -8.68 -4.54
C ARG A 252 -27.36 -7.22 -4.68
N ILE A 253 -27.92 -6.65 -3.62
CA ILE A 253 -28.37 -5.24 -3.60
C ILE A 253 -27.16 -4.32 -3.76
N GLY A 254 -26.07 -4.55 -3.03
CA GLY A 254 -24.82 -3.81 -3.15
C GLY A 254 -24.28 -3.78 -4.59
N ARG A 255 -24.20 -4.94 -5.24
CA ARG A 255 -23.82 -5.07 -6.66
C ARG A 255 -24.77 -4.29 -7.58
N SER A 256 -26.07 -4.34 -7.31
CA SER A 256 -27.08 -3.58 -8.09
C SER A 256 -26.94 -2.07 -7.88
N ILE A 257 -26.54 -1.61 -6.70
CA ILE A 257 -26.25 -0.20 -6.45
C ILE A 257 -25.07 0.22 -7.32
N VAL A 258 -23.95 -0.50 -7.26
CA VAL A 258 -22.75 -0.19 -8.08
C VAL A 258 -23.09 -0.16 -9.57
N GLN A 259 -23.85 -1.12 -10.07
CA GLN A 259 -24.28 -1.15 -11.48
C GLN A 259 -25.05 0.13 -11.89
N ARG A 260 -25.91 0.65 -11.00
CA ARG A 260 -26.70 1.85 -11.24
C ARG A 260 -25.91 3.17 -11.11
N LEU A 261 -24.72 3.16 -10.48
CA LEU A 261 -23.86 4.34 -10.41
C LEU A 261 -23.47 4.85 -11.80
N ASN A 262 -23.50 3.98 -12.80
CA ASN A 262 -22.99 4.29 -14.15
C ASN A 262 -21.58 4.91 -14.11
N TRP A 263 -20.76 4.41 -13.19
CA TRP A 263 -19.43 4.93 -12.95
C TRP A 263 -18.53 4.72 -14.16
N ARG A 264 -17.79 5.74 -14.54
CA ARG A 264 -16.92 5.68 -15.72
C ARG A 264 -15.51 6.12 -15.36
N LYS A 265 -14.54 5.45 -15.96
CA LYS A 265 -13.15 5.89 -15.94
C LYS A 265 -13.01 7.23 -16.65
N GLN A 266 -12.15 8.09 -16.13
CA GLN A 266 -11.91 9.45 -16.65
C GLN A 266 -10.50 9.60 -17.23
N GLY A 267 -9.60 8.69 -16.90
CA GLY A 267 -8.26 8.59 -17.44
C GLY A 267 -8.23 7.88 -18.81
N PRO A 268 -7.04 7.69 -19.38
CA PRO A 268 -6.87 7.04 -20.66
C PRO A 268 -7.31 5.57 -20.61
N ALA A 269 -7.94 5.11 -21.69
CA ALA A 269 -8.19 3.69 -21.88
C ALA A 269 -6.88 2.98 -22.24
N PRO A 270 -6.70 1.72 -21.81
CA PRO A 270 -5.58 0.91 -22.27
C PRO A 270 -5.70 0.62 -23.77
N ARG A 271 -4.60 0.28 -24.44
CA ARG A 271 -4.67 -0.23 -25.80
C ARG A 271 -5.49 -1.51 -25.86
N ALA A 272 -6.17 -1.73 -26.96
CA ALA A 272 -7.08 -2.88 -27.12
C ALA A 272 -6.34 -4.23 -27.14
N GLU A 273 -5.10 -4.25 -27.61
CA GLU A 273 -4.27 -5.46 -27.68
C GLU A 273 -3.15 -5.35 -26.65
N VAL A 274 -3.17 -6.23 -25.66
CA VAL A 274 -2.12 -6.40 -24.65
C VAL A 274 -1.16 -7.49 -25.14
N ILE A 275 0.12 -7.17 -25.17
CA ILE A 275 1.17 -8.10 -25.60
C ILE A 275 1.93 -8.57 -24.36
N GLU A 276 1.97 -9.87 -24.12
CA GLU A 276 2.74 -10.41 -23.00
C GLU A 276 4.24 -10.15 -23.17
N PRO A 277 4.99 -10.00 -22.06
CA PRO A 277 6.45 -9.94 -22.09
C PRO A 277 7.04 -11.16 -22.81
N LEU A 278 8.18 -10.99 -23.44
CA LEU A 278 8.90 -12.06 -24.11
C LEU A 278 9.70 -12.95 -23.14
N GLU A 279 10.05 -12.39 -21.98
CA GLU A 279 10.84 -13.04 -20.93
C GLU A 279 9.93 -13.61 -19.84
N ASP A 280 10.31 -14.74 -19.25
CA ASP A 280 9.50 -15.49 -18.27
C ASP A 280 9.42 -14.75 -16.92
N PRO A 281 8.25 -14.42 -16.38
CA PRO A 281 8.10 -13.80 -15.06
C PRO A 281 8.62 -14.68 -13.91
N GLU A 282 8.68 -16.02 -14.04
CA GLU A 282 9.28 -16.88 -13.02
C GLU A 282 10.76 -16.53 -12.75
N GLU A 283 11.45 -16.02 -13.74
CA GLU A 283 12.86 -15.63 -13.63
C GLU A 283 13.08 -14.40 -12.74
N LEU A 284 12.03 -13.63 -12.41
CA LEU A 284 12.11 -12.51 -11.47
C LEU A 284 12.61 -12.92 -10.07
N LEU A 285 12.43 -14.18 -9.70
CA LEU A 285 12.89 -14.70 -8.41
C LEU A 285 14.42 -14.65 -8.25
N GLY A 286 15.18 -14.77 -9.33
CA GLY A 286 16.64 -14.83 -9.27
C GLY A 286 17.38 -13.57 -9.73
N ILE A 287 16.68 -12.46 -10.03
CA ILE A 287 17.32 -11.24 -10.53
C ILE A 287 18.01 -10.44 -9.42
N VAL A 288 17.33 -10.30 -8.25
CA VAL A 288 17.87 -9.51 -7.14
C VAL A 288 18.79 -10.38 -6.27
N PRO A 289 20.10 -10.05 -6.19
CA PRO A 289 21.04 -10.82 -5.38
C PRO A 289 20.65 -10.85 -3.90
N ALA A 290 20.99 -11.95 -3.21
CA ALA A 290 20.80 -12.07 -1.76
C ALA A 290 21.56 -10.99 -0.98
N ASP A 291 22.78 -10.67 -1.42
CA ASP A 291 23.54 -9.51 -0.93
C ASP A 291 23.24 -8.28 -1.79
N LEU A 292 22.50 -7.33 -1.24
CA LEU A 292 22.10 -6.09 -1.93
C LEU A 292 23.28 -5.14 -2.25
N LYS A 293 24.50 -5.47 -1.84
CA LYS A 293 25.72 -4.74 -2.28
C LYS A 293 26.13 -5.14 -3.68
N ILE A 294 25.65 -6.27 -4.19
CA ILE A 294 25.90 -6.73 -5.55
C ILE A 294 24.88 -6.05 -6.46
N PRO A 295 25.32 -5.25 -7.46
CA PRO A 295 24.39 -4.60 -8.37
C PRO A 295 23.77 -5.63 -9.33
N PHE A 296 22.56 -5.33 -9.80
CA PHE A 296 21.89 -6.05 -10.87
C PHE A 296 21.36 -5.06 -11.93
N ASP A 297 21.13 -5.52 -13.15
CA ASP A 297 20.55 -4.68 -14.20
C ASP A 297 19.01 -4.66 -14.06
N PRO A 298 18.39 -3.51 -13.77
CA PRO A 298 16.94 -3.42 -13.65
C PRO A 298 16.19 -3.62 -14.98
N ARG A 299 16.91 -3.59 -16.13
CA ARG A 299 16.31 -3.93 -17.43
C ARG A 299 15.82 -5.37 -17.48
N GLU A 300 16.44 -6.27 -16.70
CA GLU A 300 15.97 -7.65 -16.55
C GLU A 300 14.59 -7.71 -15.87
N VAL A 301 14.32 -6.83 -14.89
CA VAL A 301 12.97 -6.69 -14.30
C VAL A 301 12.01 -6.07 -15.32
N ILE A 302 12.41 -4.97 -15.95
CA ILE A 302 11.59 -4.24 -16.93
C ILE A 302 11.17 -5.17 -18.08
N ALA A 303 12.07 -5.98 -18.61
CA ALA A 303 11.81 -6.90 -19.71
C ALA A 303 10.71 -7.94 -19.38
N ARG A 304 10.52 -8.27 -18.10
CA ARG A 304 9.55 -9.27 -17.62
C ARG A 304 8.22 -8.69 -17.19
N ILE A 305 8.09 -7.35 -17.18
CA ILE A 305 6.84 -6.72 -16.72
C ILE A 305 6.17 -5.83 -17.79
N VAL A 306 6.90 -5.33 -18.78
CA VAL A 306 6.36 -4.43 -19.82
C VAL A 306 5.87 -5.21 -21.04
N ASP A 307 4.90 -4.65 -21.74
CA ASP A 307 4.27 -5.26 -22.91
C ASP A 307 5.31 -5.51 -24.01
N GLY A 308 5.37 -6.78 -24.48
CA GLY A 308 6.30 -7.22 -25.53
C GLY A 308 7.79 -7.03 -25.21
N SER A 309 8.14 -6.82 -23.95
CA SER A 309 9.49 -6.42 -23.49
C SER A 309 10.02 -5.18 -24.21
N ASP A 310 9.09 -4.31 -24.68
CA ASP A 310 9.42 -3.12 -25.47
C ASP A 310 9.65 -1.92 -24.56
N PHE A 311 10.86 -1.35 -24.65
CA PHE A 311 11.29 -0.27 -23.77
C PHE A 311 12.07 0.78 -24.58
N ASP A 312 11.59 2.01 -24.58
CA ASP A 312 12.24 3.16 -25.22
C ASP A 312 13.08 3.92 -24.21
N GLU A 313 14.36 3.54 -24.09
CA GLU A 313 15.25 4.05 -23.06
C GLU A 313 15.66 5.51 -23.34
N PHE A 314 15.36 6.39 -22.37
CA PHE A 314 15.73 7.79 -22.39
C PHE A 314 17.13 8.01 -21.84
N LYS A 315 18.02 8.66 -22.62
CA LYS A 315 19.41 8.98 -22.26
C LYS A 315 20.23 7.77 -21.76
N PRO A 316 20.33 6.66 -22.50
CA PRO A 316 21.03 5.46 -22.02
C PRO A 316 22.53 5.69 -21.72
N LEU A 317 23.17 6.67 -22.36
CA LEU A 317 24.60 6.97 -22.21
C LEU A 317 24.90 8.05 -21.16
N TYR A 318 23.87 8.71 -20.58
CA TYR A 318 24.04 9.76 -19.58
C TYR A 318 23.35 9.35 -18.27
N GLY A 319 24.05 9.49 -17.15
CA GLY A 319 23.52 9.08 -15.85
C GLY A 319 23.16 7.59 -15.85
N SER A 320 24.11 6.73 -16.19
CA SER A 320 23.88 5.30 -16.48
C SER A 320 23.53 4.46 -15.24
N SER A 321 23.72 5.01 -14.03
CA SER A 321 23.29 4.38 -12.76
C SER A 321 21.77 4.45 -12.53
N LEU A 322 21.06 5.24 -13.34
CA LEU A 322 19.61 5.31 -13.38
C LEU A 322 19.12 5.00 -14.80
N VAL A 323 18.33 3.96 -14.95
CA VAL A 323 17.60 3.63 -16.18
C VAL A 323 16.30 4.43 -16.19
N THR A 324 16.00 5.11 -17.29
CA THR A 324 14.75 5.82 -17.50
C THR A 324 14.23 5.53 -18.91
N GLY A 325 12.92 5.38 -19.08
CA GLY A 325 12.36 5.14 -20.41
C GLY A 325 10.86 4.96 -20.41
N TRP A 326 10.32 4.82 -21.59
CA TRP A 326 8.89 4.69 -21.85
C TRP A 326 8.54 3.27 -22.23
N ALA A 327 7.38 2.81 -21.73
CA ALA A 327 6.86 1.48 -22.03
C ALA A 327 5.33 1.49 -21.99
N GLU A 328 4.75 0.33 -22.27
CA GLU A 328 3.37 0.01 -21.96
C GLU A 328 3.32 -1.16 -21.00
N LEU A 329 2.30 -1.19 -20.15
CA LEU A 329 2.02 -2.27 -19.24
C LEU A 329 0.52 -2.51 -19.18
N HIS A 330 0.07 -3.70 -19.56
CA HIS A 330 -1.34 -4.00 -19.82
C HIS A 330 -2.03 -2.95 -20.71
N GLY A 331 -1.32 -2.47 -21.73
CA GLY A 331 -1.80 -1.46 -22.67
C GLY A 331 -1.84 -0.02 -22.13
N TYR A 332 -1.48 0.21 -20.86
CA TYR A 332 -1.36 1.56 -20.29
C TYR A 332 0.04 2.12 -20.53
N PRO A 333 0.17 3.37 -21.01
CA PRO A 333 1.47 4.02 -21.13
C PRO A 333 2.05 4.31 -19.74
N ILE A 334 3.36 4.11 -19.59
CA ILE A 334 4.07 4.32 -18.33
C ILE A 334 5.52 4.79 -18.59
N GLY A 335 5.98 5.74 -17.77
CA GLY A 335 7.40 6.09 -17.67
C GLY A 335 8.05 5.34 -16.53
N ILE A 336 9.23 4.76 -16.73
CA ILE A 336 9.93 3.96 -15.71
C ILE A 336 11.22 4.64 -15.31
N LEU A 337 11.49 4.71 -14.00
CA LEU A 337 12.78 5.09 -13.41
C LEU A 337 13.26 3.92 -12.54
N ALA A 338 14.45 3.40 -12.80
CA ALA A 338 14.97 2.22 -12.11
C ALA A 338 16.46 2.37 -11.77
N ASN A 339 16.85 2.08 -10.51
CA ASN A 339 18.24 2.18 -10.10
C ASN A 339 19.05 0.97 -10.56
N ALA A 340 20.17 1.20 -11.26
CA ALA A 340 21.06 0.15 -11.78
C ALA A 340 22.28 -0.11 -10.89
N ARG A 341 22.82 0.91 -10.21
CA ARG A 341 24.05 0.79 -9.41
C ARG A 341 23.94 1.21 -7.95
N GLY A 342 22.74 1.45 -7.48
CA GLY A 342 22.47 1.76 -6.08
C GLY A 342 22.86 3.16 -5.60
N VAL A 343 23.58 3.97 -6.37
CA VAL A 343 24.00 5.33 -6.02
C VAL A 343 23.49 6.33 -7.06
N LEU A 344 22.97 7.46 -6.59
CA LEU A 344 22.53 8.58 -7.42
C LEU A 344 23.62 9.66 -7.44
N PHE A 345 24.11 9.99 -8.62
CA PHE A 345 25.04 11.09 -8.87
C PHE A 345 24.29 12.31 -9.42
N SER A 346 25.03 13.37 -9.71
CA SER A 346 24.47 14.61 -10.28
C SER A 346 23.78 14.36 -11.63
N GLU A 347 24.36 13.52 -12.46
CA GLU A 347 23.87 13.18 -13.79
C GLU A 347 22.55 12.41 -13.72
N GLU A 348 22.44 11.43 -12.82
CA GLU A 348 21.19 10.69 -12.57
C GLU A 348 20.09 11.63 -12.08
N SER A 349 20.43 12.53 -11.18
CA SER A 349 19.47 13.50 -10.61
C SER A 349 18.93 14.45 -11.68
N GLN A 350 19.79 14.94 -12.58
CA GLN A 350 19.40 15.80 -13.70
C GLN A 350 18.57 15.05 -14.73
N LYS A 351 18.98 13.81 -15.08
CA LYS A 351 18.26 12.91 -15.99
C LYS A 351 16.84 12.63 -15.47
N ALA A 352 16.73 12.22 -14.19
CA ALA A 352 15.45 11.97 -13.54
C ALA A 352 14.56 13.22 -13.54
N THR A 353 15.12 14.38 -13.17
CA THR A 353 14.38 15.65 -13.17
C THR A 353 13.76 15.93 -14.52
N GLN A 354 14.53 15.85 -15.61
CA GLN A 354 14.03 16.08 -16.95
C GLN A 354 12.98 15.03 -17.35
N PHE A 355 13.21 13.76 -17.05
CA PHE A 355 12.30 12.67 -17.40
C PHE A 355 10.95 12.83 -16.71
N ILE A 356 10.92 13.18 -15.42
CA ILE A 356 9.69 13.46 -14.67
C ILE A 356 8.93 14.64 -15.28
N GLN A 357 9.62 15.70 -15.69
CA GLN A 357 8.98 16.83 -16.37
C GLN A 357 8.35 16.43 -17.71
N LEU A 358 9.02 15.58 -18.48
CA LEU A 358 8.48 15.04 -19.73
C LEU A 358 7.23 14.17 -19.48
N ALA A 359 7.26 13.31 -18.47
CA ALA A 359 6.12 12.49 -18.08
C ALA A 359 4.89 13.34 -17.69
N ASN A 360 5.11 14.45 -16.96
CA ASN A 360 4.04 15.38 -16.65
C ASN A 360 3.46 16.05 -17.90
N ARG A 361 4.28 16.45 -18.86
CA ARG A 361 3.80 17.03 -20.11
C ARG A 361 3.00 16.08 -20.97
N SER A 362 3.31 14.78 -20.90
CA SER A 362 2.59 13.73 -21.64
C SER A 362 1.43 13.10 -20.84
N ASN A 363 1.17 13.57 -19.61
CA ASN A 363 0.19 12.96 -18.70
C ASN A 363 0.40 11.46 -18.48
N THR A 364 1.67 11.03 -18.40
CA THR A 364 2.04 9.63 -18.30
C THR A 364 2.37 9.28 -16.86
N PRO A 365 1.73 8.26 -16.25
CA PRO A 365 2.08 7.74 -14.93
C PRO A 365 3.55 7.29 -14.86
N LEU A 366 4.14 7.33 -13.68
CA LEU A 366 5.52 6.95 -13.44
C LEU A 366 5.60 5.71 -12.52
N LEU A 367 6.47 4.77 -12.89
CA LEU A 367 6.87 3.62 -12.09
C LEU A 367 8.32 3.80 -11.62
N PHE A 368 8.51 3.80 -10.30
CA PHE A 368 9.81 3.86 -9.66
C PHE A 368 10.20 2.48 -9.14
N LEU A 369 11.29 1.93 -9.65
CA LEU A 369 11.86 0.65 -9.22
C LEU A 369 13.11 0.94 -8.37
N HIS A 370 12.96 0.78 -7.06
CA HIS A 370 13.99 1.19 -6.10
C HIS A 370 15.06 0.11 -5.91
N ASN A 371 16.32 0.52 -6.09
CA ASN A 371 17.50 -0.17 -5.59
C ASN A 371 18.59 0.87 -5.36
N THR A 372 18.47 1.70 -4.29
CA THR A 372 19.37 2.81 -4.04
C THR A 372 19.86 2.84 -2.59
N THR A 373 21.15 3.12 -2.41
CA THR A 373 21.77 3.37 -1.12
C THR A 373 21.83 4.87 -0.76
N GLY A 374 21.41 5.74 -1.68
CA GLY A 374 21.36 7.19 -1.50
C GLY A 374 22.08 7.97 -2.59
N TYR A 375 22.20 9.27 -2.36
CA TYR A 375 23.02 10.15 -3.19
C TYR A 375 24.50 10.00 -2.85
N MET A 376 25.37 10.21 -3.84
CA MET A 376 26.81 10.16 -3.64
C MET A 376 27.28 11.26 -2.69
N VAL A 377 28.24 10.94 -1.87
CA VAL A 377 28.84 11.85 -0.86
C VAL A 377 30.35 11.99 -1.09
N GLY A 378 30.91 13.09 -0.64
CA GLY A 378 32.34 13.35 -0.73
C GLY A 378 32.63 14.73 -1.30
N ARG A 379 33.83 15.25 -1.03
CA ARG A 379 34.19 16.63 -1.35
C ARG A 379 34.02 16.96 -2.83
N GLU A 380 34.47 16.10 -3.72
CA GLU A 380 34.36 16.28 -5.16
C GLU A 380 32.89 16.42 -5.61
N TYR A 381 31.99 15.59 -5.05
CA TYR A 381 30.57 15.59 -5.40
C TYR A 381 29.83 16.79 -4.81
N GLU A 382 30.20 17.22 -3.59
CA GLU A 382 29.64 18.44 -2.99
C GLU A 382 30.07 19.70 -3.79
N GLU A 383 31.35 19.79 -4.15
CA GLU A 383 31.87 20.86 -5.00
C GLU A 383 31.25 20.81 -6.41
N GLY A 384 30.95 19.61 -6.93
CA GLY A 384 30.24 19.37 -8.18
C GLY A 384 28.73 19.67 -8.15
N GLY A 385 28.19 20.06 -6.99
CA GLY A 385 26.80 20.47 -6.84
C GLY A 385 25.81 19.33 -6.57
N MET A 386 26.23 18.25 -5.94
CA MET A 386 25.37 17.08 -5.65
C MET A 386 24.09 17.45 -4.91
N ILE A 387 24.18 18.29 -3.85
CA ILE A 387 23.01 18.77 -3.12
C ILE A 387 22.05 19.53 -4.05
N LYS A 388 22.58 20.40 -4.91
CA LYS A 388 21.80 21.17 -5.87
C LYS A 388 21.05 20.25 -6.84
N HIS A 389 21.73 19.30 -7.45
CA HIS A 389 21.16 18.40 -8.43
C HIS A 389 20.20 17.38 -7.77
N GLY A 390 20.56 16.82 -6.62
CA GLY A 390 19.68 15.95 -5.84
C GLY A 390 18.40 16.67 -5.41
N SER A 391 18.49 17.92 -4.98
CA SER A 391 17.30 18.72 -4.64
C SER A 391 16.41 19.02 -5.85
N MET A 392 16.96 19.13 -7.05
CA MET A 392 16.17 19.26 -8.29
C MET A 392 15.32 18.00 -8.54
N MET A 393 15.90 16.80 -8.37
CA MET A 393 15.17 15.54 -8.49
C MET A 393 14.07 15.43 -7.44
N ILE A 394 14.37 15.71 -6.17
CA ILE A 394 13.38 15.69 -5.08
C ILE A 394 12.27 16.70 -5.35
N ASN A 395 12.59 17.90 -5.82
CA ASN A 395 11.61 18.91 -6.20
C ASN A 395 10.71 18.40 -7.35
N ALA A 396 11.28 17.79 -8.38
CA ALA A 396 10.51 17.25 -9.51
C ALA A 396 9.54 16.14 -9.06
N VAL A 397 9.98 15.22 -8.21
CA VAL A 397 9.11 14.18 -7.62
C VAL A 397 8.00 14.79 -6.78
N SER A 398 8.34 15.78 -5.90
CA SER A 398 7.39 16.40 -4.98
C SER A 398 6.28 17.17 -5.68
N ASN A 399 6.58 17.81 -6.81
CA ASN A 399 5.64 18.68 -7.51
C ASN A 399 4.99 18.00 -8.73
N SER A 400 5.44 16.81 -9.11
CA SER A 400 4.79 16.01 -10.15
C SER A 400 3.37 15.65 -9.73
N THR A 401 2.41 15.85 -10.64
CA THR A 401 0.99 15.54 -10.41
C THR A 401 0.50 14.31 -11.18
N VAL A 402 1.32 13.77 -12.10
CA VAL A 402 1.01 12.46 -12.67
C VAL A 402 1.10 11.37 -11.60
N PRO A 403 0.29 10.31 -11.66
CA PRO A 403 0.33 9.23 -10.69
C PRO A 403 1.70 8.55 -10.62
N HIS A 404 2.18 8.29 -9.41
CA HIS A 404 3.40 7.54 -9.15
C HIS A 404 3.06 6.18 -8.55
N ILE A 405 3.73 5.14 -9.03
CA ILE A 405 3.76 3.80 -8.44
C ILE A 405 5.21 3.52 -8.07
N SER A 406 5.45 3.02 -6.87
CA SER A 406 6.80 2.67 -6.39
C SER A 406 6.88 1.21 -5.99
N ILE A 407 7.95 0.53 -6.39
CA ILE A 407 8.25 -0.83 -5.96
C ILE A 407 9.68 -0.88 -5.43
N LEU A 408 9.81 -1.29 -4.17
CA LEU A 408 11.09 -1.51 -3.53
C LEU A 408 11.60 -2.90 -3.93
N LEU A 409 12.55 -2.97 -4.87
CA LEU A 409 13.15 -4.23 -5.33
C LEU A 409 14.25 -4.71 -4.38
N GLY A 410 15.11 -3.77 -3.95
CA GLY A 410 16.27 -4.01 -3.11
C GLY A 410 16.44 -2.90 -2.08
N ALA A 411 17.65 -2.37 -1.93
CA ALA A 411 17.93 -1.28 -1.00
C ALA A 411 17.14 -0.01 -1.36
N SER A 412 16.65 0.71 -0.36
CA SER A 412 16.04 2.03 -0.55
C SER A 412 16.33 2.89 0.68
N TYR A 413 17.50 3.56 0.69
CA TYR A 413 18.03 4.22 1.87
C TYR A 413 18.09 5.74 1.73
N GLY A 414 17.94 6.42 2.88
CA GLY A 414 18.17 7.85 3.04
C GLY A 414 17.39 8.72 2.06
N ALA A 415 18.00 9.82 1.62
CA ALA A 415 17.38 10.74 0.67
C ALA A 415 17.22 10.15 -0.74
N GLY A 416 17.89 9.04 -1.08
CA GLY A 416 17.65 8.28 -2.30
C GLY A 416 16.23 7.71 -2.34
N HIS A 417 15.72 7.21 -1.20
CA HIS A 417 14.32 6.79 -1.04
C HIS A 417 13.34 7.94 -1.35
N TYR A 418 13.70 9.17 -0.98
CA TYR A 418 12.88 10.35 -1.26
C TYR A 418 12.91 10.72 -2.76
N GLY A 419 14.09 10.76 -3.37
CA GLY A 419 14.24 11.03 -4.79
C GLY A 419 13.57 10.00 -5.71
N MET A 420 13.42 8.77 -5.24
CA MET A 420 12.73 7.68 -5.93
C MET A 420 11.23 7.55 -5.54
N CYS A 421 10.63 8.59 -4.99
CA CYS A 421 9.21 8.61 -4.62
C CYS A 421 8.83 7.58 -3.53
N GLY A 422 9.53 7.61 -2.39
CA GLY A 422 9.15 6.79 -1.22
C GLY A 422 7.85 7.26 -0.56
N ARG A 423 7.41 6.55 0.49
CA ARG A 423 6.08 6.76 1.12
C ARG A 423 5.74 8.21 1.46
N ALA A 424 6.70 9.00 1.93
CA ALA A 424 6.48 10.40 2.32
C ALA A 424 6.20 11.35 1.12
N PHE A 425 6.41 10.87 -0.10
CA PHE A 425 6.13 11.59 -1.35
C PHE A 425 4.80 11.20 -2.00
N ASP A 426 3.92 10.56 -1.22
CA ASP A 426 2.54 10.22 -1.59
C ASP A 426 2.38 9.48 -2.93
N PRO A 427 3.17 8.40 -3.21
CA PRO A 427 2.87 7.59 -4.38
C PRO A 427 1.43 7.05 -4.28
N ARG A 428 0.75 6.95 -5.42
CA ARG A 428 -0.59 6.36 -5.49
C ARG A 428 -0.59 4.95 -4.91
N PHE A 429 0.49 4.20 -5.19
CA PHE A 429 0.74 2.88 -4.63
C PHE A 429 2.22 2.68 -4.39
N LEU A 430 2.56 1.99 -3.31
CA LEU A 430 3.92 1.59 -3.00
C LEU A 430 3.93 0.16 -2.49
N PHE A 431 4.63 -0.73 -3.18
CA PHE A 431 4.81 -2.12 -2.77
C PHE A 431 6.28 -2.45 -2.55
N ALA A 432 6.53 -3.55 -1.88
CA ALA A 432 7.86 -4.05 -1.59
C ALA A 432 8.02 -5.49 -2.07
N TRP A 433 9.19 -5.84 -2.61
CA TRP A 433 9.59 -7.23 -2.78
C TRP A 433 10.15 -7.80 -1.47
N PRO A 434 10.15 -9.11 -1.28
CA PRO A 434 10.70 -9.75 -0.08
C PRO A 434 12.19 -9.47 0.15
N SER A 435 12.94 -9.16 -0.91
CA SER A 435 14.35 -8.78 -0.88
C SER A 435 14.61 -7.37 -0.38
N SER A 436 13.59 -6.50 -0.36
CA SER A 436 13.78 -5.07 -0.11
C SER A 436 14.20 -4.75 1.32
N LYS A 437 14.91 -3.63 1.46
CA LYS A 437 15.26 -3.04 2.77
C LYS A 437 15.14 -1.52 2.69
N SER A 438 14.57 -0.89 3.72
CA SER A 438 14.51 0.56 3.78
C SER A 438 14.85 1.09 5.18
N ALA A 439 15.77 2.03 5.24
CA ALA A 439 16.21 2.71 6.46
C ALA A 439 16.87 4.06 6.12
N VAL A 440 17.27 4.81 7.15
CA VAL A 440 18.06 6.05 6.95
C VAL A 440 19.40 5.74 6.27
N MET A 441 20.06 4.64 6.69
CA MET A 441 21.28 4.08 6.09
C MET A 441 21.43 2.62 6.52
N GLY A 442 22.34 1.88 5.87
CA GLY A 442 22.61 0.50 6.27
C GLY A 442 23.17 0.40 7.70
N GLY A 443 22.86 -0.69 8.39
CA GLY A 443 23.23 -0.89 9.80
C GLY A 443 24.74 -0.74 10.07
N ALA A 444 25.58 -1.30 9.21
CA ALA A 444 27.04 -1.19 9.35
C ALA A 444 27.54 0.25 9.19
N GLN A 445 26.94 1.04 8.27
CA GLN A 445 27.29 2.47 8.13
C GLN A 445 26.89 3.27 9.36
N LEU A 446 25.69 3.08 9.88
CA LEU A 446 25.23 3.78 11.08
C LEU A 446 26.09 3.44 12.30
N ALA A 447 26.34 2.16 12.52
CA ALA A 447 27.19 1.68 13.62
C ALA A 447 28.63 2.25 13.51
N GLY A 448 29.17 2.30 12.29
CA GLY A 448 30.48 2.90 12.02
C GLY A 448 30.54 4.39 12.34
N VAL A 449 29.55 5.16 11.92
CA VAL A 449 29.46 6.61 12.22
C VAL A 449 29.39 6.86 13.73
N ILE A 450 28.55 6.12 14.45
CA ILE A 450 28.39 6.27 15.90
C ILE A 450 29.71 5.91 16.61
N SER A 451 30.42 4.88 16.18
CA SER A 451 31.74 4.48 16.71
C SER A 451 32.79 5.59 16.50
N ILE A 452 32.85 6.19 15.30
CA ILE A 452 33.77 7.31 15.01
C ILE A 452 33.48 8.51 15.93
N VAL A 453 32.21 8.89 16.06
CA VAL A 453 31.79 10.00 16.95
C VAL A 453 32.09 9.68 18.42
N GLY A 454 31.83 8.44 18.86
CA GLY A 454 32.13 7.97 20.21
C GLY A 454 33.62 8.04 20.54
N ARG A 455 34.47 7.60 19.60
CA ARG A 455 35.93 7.66 19.73
C ARG A 455 36.44 9.10 19.85
N ALA A 456 35.99 9.97 18.96
CA ALA A 456 36.37 11.39 19.01
C ALA A 456 35.90 12.07 20.32
N ALA A 457 34.72 11.70 20.84
CA ALA A 457 34.22 12.21 22.11
C ALA A 457 35.04 11.72 23.33
N ALA A 458 35.51 10.45 23.33
CA ALA A 458 36.37 9.89 24.36
C ALA A 458 37.74 10.59 24.36
N GLU A 459 38.34 10.75 23.18
CA GLU A 459 39.61 11.53 23.02
C GLU A 459 39.48 12.94 23.54
N ALA A 460 38.42 13.66 23.20
CA ALA A 460 38.19 15.04 23.66
C ALA A 460 38.04 15.14 25.19
N ARG A 461 37.63 14.08 25.86
CA ARG A 461 37.51 13.99 27.34
C ARG A 461 38.76 13.45 28.03
N GLY A 462 39.79 13.05 27.26
CA GLY A 462 40.98 12.37 27.81
C GLY A 462 40.71 10.99 28.39
N GLN A 463 39.65 10.30 27.90
CA GLN A 463 39.26 8.98 28.33
C GLN A 463 39.80 7.90 27.37
N ALA A 464 40.16 6.74 27.88
CA ALA A 464 40.52 5.62 27.05
C ALA A 464 39.27 5.13 26.27
N PHE A 465 39.44 4.85 24.99
CA PHE A 465 38.38 4.26 24.17
C PHE A 465 38.27 2.75 24.50
N ASP A 466 37.08 2.33 24.90
CA ASP A 466 36.76 0.93 25.16
C ASP A 466 36.34 0.23 23.86
N ALA A 467 37.26 -0.52 23.26
CA ALA A 467 37.04 -1.19 21.98
C ALA A 467 36.05 -2.37 22.09
N GLU A 468 35.94 -3.03 23.25
CA GLU A 468 35.01 -4.15 23.45
C GLU A 468 33.57 -3.64 23.60
N ALA A 469 33.37 -2.60 24.41
CA ALA A 469 32.08 -1.92 24.52
C ALA A 469 31.61 -1.34 23.19
N ASP A 470 32.52 -0.74 22.40
CA ASP A 470 32.22 -0.23 21.05
C ASP A 470 31.78 -1.36 20.09
N ALA A 471 32.49 -2.50 20.09
CA ALA A 471 32.12 -3.64 19.26
C ALA A 471 30.74 -4.21 19.62
N GLY A 472 30.43 -4.28 20.92
CA GLY A 472 29.09 -4.69 21.39
C GLY A 472 27.99 -3.71 20.97
N MET A 473 28.23 -2.42 21.10
CA MET A 473 27.30 -1.38 20.65
C MET A 473 27.07 -1.43 19.13
N ARG A 474 28.14 -1.60 18.34
CA ARG A 474 28.02 -1.73 16.86
C ARG A 474 27.17 -2.91 16.47
N ALA A 475 27.42 -4.09 17.04
CA ALA A 475 26.63 -5.29 16.77
C ALA A 475 25.14 -5.11 17.14
N MET A 476 24.86 -4.43 18.26
CA MET A 476 23.49 -4.11 18.67
C MET A 476 22.79 -3.21 17.65
N ILE A 477 23.45 -2.14 17.21
CA ILE A 477 22.90 -1.19 16.23
C ILE A 477 22.69 -1.87 14.87
N GLU A 478 23.67 -2.65 14.41
CA GLU A 478 23.57 -3.39 13.16
C GLU A 478 22.37 -4.32 13.16
N ASN A 479 22.18 -5.12 14.21
CA ASN A 479 21.06 -6.04 14.37
C ASN A 479 19.71 -5.31 14.44
N GLN A 480 19.64 -4.19 15.16
CA GLN A 480 18.41 -3.40 15.26
C GLN A 480 18.00 -2.83 13.88
N ILE A 481 18.94 -2.16 13.19
CA ILE A 481 18.65 -1.59 11.87
C ILE A 481 18.31 -2.67 10.85
N GLU A 482 19.00 -3.82 10.90
CA GLU A 482 18.66 -4.94 10.04
C GLU A 482 17.21 -5.37 10.25
N ALA A 483 16.79 -5.61 11.49
CA ALA A 483 15.43 -6.02 11.81
C ALA A 483 14.37 -4.97 11.43
N GLU A 484 14.66 -3.67 11.65
CA GLU A 484 13.73 -2.57 11.38
C GLU A 484 13.70 -2.15 9.90
N SER A 485 14.63 -2.63 9.07
CA SER A 485 14.67 -2.34 7.62
C SER A 485 13.92 -3.36 6.77
N LEU A 486 13.52 -4.50 7.34
CA LEU A 486 12.88 -5.59 6.61
C LEU A 486 11.47 -5.24 6.13
N PRO A 487 11.01 -5.79 4.99
CA PRO A 487 9.69 -5.47 4.43
C PRO A 487 8.53 -5.83 5.37
N MET A 488 8.61 -6.92 6.13
CA MET A 488 7.58 -7.26 7.13
C MET A 488 7.44 -6.18 8.22
N PHE A 489 8.58 -5.63 8.70
CA PHE A 489 8.55 -4.56 9.69
C PHE A 489 7.92 -3.28 9.13
N LEU A 490 8.30 -2.90 7.91
CA LEU A 490 7.82 -1.70 7.23
C LEU A 490 6.34 -1.82 6.88
N SER A 491 5.94 -2.95 6.31
CA SER A 491 4.55 -3.25 5.95
C SER A 491 3.65 -3.34 7.19
N GLY A 492 4.15 -3.93 8.28
CA GLY A 492 3.46 -3.93 9.57
C GLY A 492 3.13 -2.54 10.11
N ARG A 493 3.90 -1.53 9.72
CA ARG A 493 3.70 -0.11 10.07
C ARG A 493 2.98 0.71 9.00
N LEU A 494 2.57 0.06 7.91
CA LEU A 494 1.92 0.69 6.74
C LEU A 494 2.83 1.71 6.03
N TYR A 495 4.13 1.44 5.99
CA TYR A 495 5.08 2.24 5.19
C TYR A 495 5.10 1.84 3.72
N ASP A 496 4.40 0.76 3.38
CA ASP A 496 4.02 0.35 2.02
C ASP A 496 2.53 -0.07 1.99
N ASP A 497 2.05 -0.48 0.82
CA ASP A 497 0.69 -0.98 0.62
C ASP A 497 0.65 -2.52 0.60
N GLY A 498 1.81 -3.17 0.73
CA GLY A 498 1.97 -4.61 0.85
C GLY A 498 3.29 -5.13 0.29
N VAL A 499 3.66 -6.34 0.72
CA VAL A 499 4.76 -7.11 0.13
C VAL A 499 4.18 -8.02 -0.92
N ILE A 500 4.73 -7.97 -2.13
CA ILE A 500 4.25 -8.73 -3.29
C ILE A 500 5.26 -9.79 -3.72
N ASP A 501 4.77 -10.87 -4.28
CA ASP A 501 5.61 -11.82 -5.02
C ASP A 501 6.21 -11.10 -6.24
N PRO A 502 7.53 -11.19 -6.49
CA PRO A 502 8.15 -10.61 -7.67
C PRO A 502 7.43 -10.98 -8.98
N ARG A 503 6.93 -12.21 -9.10
CA ARG A 503 6.22 -12.75 -10.26
C ARG A 503 4.90 -12.03 -10.54
N ASP A 504 4.26 -11.51 -9.50
CA ASP A 504 2.99 -10.78 -9.59
C ASP A 504 3.17 -9.30 -9.94
N THR A 505 4.40 -8.81 -10.08
CA THR A 505 4.69 -7.38 -10.28
C THR A 505 3.93 -6.79 -11.46
N ARG A 506 3.91 -7.48 -12.61
CA ARG A 506 3.16 -7.04 -13.79
C ARG A 506 1.67 -6.91 -13.50
N THR A 507 1.06 -7.93 -12.89
CA THR A 507 -0.37 -7.96 -12.54
C THR A 507 -0.72 -6.84 -11.55
N VAL A 508 0.06 -6.69 -10.48
CA VAL A 508 -0.15 -5.67 -9.44
C VAL A 508 -0.04 -4.26 -10.03
N VAL A 509 0.99 -3.98 -10.84
CA VAL A 509 1.13 -2.67 -11.49
C VAL A 509 0.00 -2.44 -12.48
N GLY A 510 -0.43 -3.45 -13.23
CA GLY A 510 -1.58 -3.38 -14.14
C GLY A 510 -2.88 -3.03 -13.42
N MET A 511 -3.16 -3.66 -12.28
CA MET A 511 -4.31 -3.33 -11.43
C MET A 511 -4.22 -1.89 -10.89
N CYS A 512 -3.03 -1.45 -10.48
CA CYS A 512 -2.83 -0.06 -10.06
C CYS A 512 -3.09 0.93 -11.19
N LEU A 513 -2.60 0.68 -12.40
CA LEU A 513 -2.84 1.54 -13.57
C LEU A 513 -4.32 1.57 -13.95
N SER A 514 -5.00 0.43 -13.87
CA SER A 514 -6.46 0.34 -14.08
C SER A 514 -7.23 1.20 -13.07
N ALA A 515 -6.88 1.11 -11.78
CA ALA A 515 -7.46 1.94 -10.73
C ALA A 515 -7.15 3.43 -10.92
N ILE A 516 -5.90 3.76 -11.25
CA ILE A 516 -5.45 5.13 -11.56
C ILE A 516 -6.28 5.74 -12.69
N ALA A 517 -6.56 4.97 -13.75
CA ALA A 517 -7.36 5.42 -14.90
C ALA A 517 -8.82 5.71 -14.54
N THR A 518 -9.31 5.44 -13.34
CA THR A 518 -10.64 5.85 -12.88
C THR A 518 -10.71 7.36 -12.61
N ALA A 519 -9.58 7.98 -12.27
CA ALA A 519 -9.42 9.42 -12.14
C ALA A 519 -8.82 10.06 -13.41
N PRO A 520 -8.98 11.37 -13.64
CA PRO A 520 -8.21 12.09 -14.65
C PRO A 520 -6.71 12.03 -14.34
N ILE A 521 -5.89 11.96 -15.37
CA ILE A 521 -4.43 12.06 -15.24
C ILE A 521 -4.00 13.40 -15.85
N GLU A 522 -3.57 14.32 -14.99
CA GLU A 522 -3.18 15.66 -15.39
C GLU A 522 -1.80 15.99 -14.80
N GLY A 523 -0.81 16.15 -15.66
CA GLY A 523 0.55 16.54 -15.27
C GLY A 523 0.67 18.04 -15.07
N THR A 524 1.56 18.44 -14.16
CA THR A 524 1.86 19.84 -13.91
C THR A 524 2.83 20.42 -14.93
N GLU A 525 2.69 21.71 -15.22
CA GLU A 525 3.69 22.51 -15.91
C GLU A 525 4.53 23.36 -14.93
N ASN A 526 4.15 23.38 -13.65
CA ASN A 526 4.78 24.21 -12.61
C ASN A 526 5.49 23.35 -11.55
N PHE A 527 6.81 23.32 -11.61
CA PHE A 527 7.67 22.63 -10.65
C PHE A 527 8.28 23.57 -9.59
N GLY A 528 7.86 24.84 -9.56
CA GLY A 528 8.48 25.83 -8.68
C GLY A 528 9.88 26.23 -9.14
N VAL A 529 10.70 26.71 -8.20
CA VAL A 529 12.05 27.19 -8.51
C VAL A 529 13.10 26.11 -8.24
N PHE A 530 13.76 25.66 -9.29
CA PHE A 530 14.93 24.79 -9.15
C PHE A 530 16.16 25.61 -8.74
N ARG A 531 17.02 25.03 -7.93
CA ARG A 531 18.34 25.57 -7.65
C ARG A 531 19.27 25.24 -8.84
N MET A 532 19.79 26.28 -9.50
CA MET A 532 20.67 26.15 -10.68
C MET A 532 22.15 26.18 -10.31
#